data_5821479f0dd2faab96937b1fbf21260c
#
_entry.id   5821479f0dd2faab96937b1fbf21260c
#
_cell.length_a   1.000
_cell.length_b   1.000
_cell.length_c   1.000
_cell.angle_alpha   90.00
_cell.angle_beta   90.00
_cell.angle_gamma   90.00
#
_symmetry.space_group_name_H-M   'P 1'
#
loop_
_entity.id
_entity.type
_entity.pdbx_description
1 polymer ?
#
loop_
_entity_poly.entity_id
_entity_poly.type
_entity_poly.pdbx_seq_one_letter_code
_entity_poly.pdbx_strand_id
1 'polypeptide(L)'
;MKETMNNNDLHISKDCIESNIDEWTPLNLGEKFTYREHQKEEIITLIYNVVNHKVHNQICEAPTGSGKSIINIVVACILNTYYNLSSYILVSDLFLWDQYDQFIKKNKTLKNVAILKGQTGNYKCDKNNEDMRTADCKLAGLSWGALYDINKAREKGYECALKCEYLKSRKKALQSNICIMTYQLFLFTQNIKMCRDTHGNKIFKEHDVILCDEAHNIPGIVQQNYAPTVTQKDVDKLLLLYNPSKYADKLLGEGLTLLFDNDEDGDYETNNKYSEEDVKQNFNFFWNIWSNEETRLDEDYKCVTKYLDILTSFTTTVEDIATTISNKKNNHKKLSKQDILLFKNVTWYKNYMCVWNDFRDAIKETGTEYLVKEINKKNDGIISVSFRCTKEDFLVYRYLLSNSQYRIFVSATIGGKKPYDENMGFRHLTKNDEDGISTMDVIPSTFDFSKSKIYFYNKFKMSYKEKDISFPYLKKIAYNICSKKFPTSKGIIQTGSYVLAKQLYNDAPTNIKSRMLLYNGSKEKTAAIDFHKMSDDTILVGPTLVEGVDLPGDECRFIVIFKVPYPSLADKVVKAKLKLFPLWYNSTTSNAIIQGIGRGIRYNGDYCETYILDACFKQLYNSTTEQYADDMKKRIIEF
;
A
#
# COMPACT_ATOMS: atom_id res chain seq x y z
N MET A 1 -15.85 33.21 26.71
CA MET A 1 -14.59 33.92 26.47
C MET A 1 -13.47 32.87 26.55
N LYS A 2 -13.01 32.34 25.42
CA LYS A 2 -11.76 31.58 25.33
C LYS A 2 -10.72 32.59 24.89
N GLU A 3 -9.85 32.95 25.80
CA GLU A 3 -8.66 33.71 25.49
C GLU A 3 -7.83 32.91 24.50
N THR A 4 -7.69 33.41 23.30
CA THR A 4 -6.70 32.97 22.32
C THR A 4 -5.34 33.42 22.85
N MET A 5 -4.67 32.56 23.64
CA MET A 5 -3.24 32.71 23.85
C MET A 5 -2.54 32.55 22.51
N ASN A 6 -1.83 33.57 22.10
CA ASN A 6 -0.87 33.50 21.00
C ASN A 6 0.21 32.46 21.35
N ASN A 7 0.13 31.30 20.72
CA ASN A 7 1.02 30.14 20.96
C ASN A 7 2.41 30.27 20.31
N ASN A 8 2.87 31.47 20.00
CA ASN A 8 4.09 31.65 19.18
C ASN A 8 5.40 31.75 19.95
N ASP A 9 5.45 31.55 21.29
CA ASP A 9 6.69 31.77 22.06
C ASP A 9 7.06 30.74 23.13
N LEU A 10 6.36 29.62 23.27
CA LEU A 10 6.76 28.57 24.24
C LEU A 10 7.59 27.50 23.53
N HIS A 11 8.91 27.64 23.56
CA HIS A 11 9.83 26.61 23.16
C HIS A 11 9.79 25.41 24.14
N ILE A 12 9.30 24.26 23.66
CA ILE A 12 9.21 23.03 24.47
C ILE A 12 10.55 22.31 24.46
N SER A 13 11.15 22.10 25.63
CA SER A 13 12.43 21.41 25.75
C SER A 13 12.32 19.90 25.53
N LYS A 14 13.43 19.26 25.17
CA LYS A 14 13.50 17.79 25.08
C LYS A 14 13.24 17.11 26.42
N ASP A 15 13.69 17.71 27.53
CA ASP A 15 13.47 17.18 28.89
C ASP A 15 11.98 17.16 29.26
N CYS A 16 11.22 18.18 28.82
CA CYS A 16 9.77 18.20 29.01
C CYS A 16 9.10 17.05 28.25
N ILE A 17 9.52 16.81 27.00
CA ILE A 17 8.98 15.71 26.19
C ILE A 17 9.36 14.35 26.81
N GLU A 18 10.58 14.21 27.28
CA GLU A 18 11.05 13.00 27.97
C GLU A 18 10.21 12.72 29.22
N SER A 19 9.95 13.72 30.05
CA SER A 19 9.10 13.60 31.24
C SER A 19 7.68 13.16 30.86
N ASN A 20 7.11 13.70 29.79
CA ASN A 20 5.79 13.28 29.29
C ASN A 20 5.79 11.81 28.85
N ILE A 21 6.85 11.33 28.20
CA ILE A 21 7.00 9.93 27.78
C ILE A 21 7.12 9.03 29.02
N ASP A 22 7.89 9.43 30.02
CA ASP A 22 8.10 8.65 31.23
C ASP A 22 6.83 8.54 32.10
N GLU A 23 6.01 9.57 32.11
CA GLU A 23 4.69 9.54 32.75
C GLU A 23 3.71 8.65 31.97
N TRP A 24 3.67 8.79 30.67
CA TRP A 24 2.69 8.11 29.82
C TRP A 24 2.96 6.61 29.67
N THR A 25 4.23 6.20 29.59
CA THR A 25 4.63 4.82 29.25
C THR A 25 4.14 3.77 30.24
N PRO A 26 4.36 3.88 31.58
CA PRO A 26 3.89 2.87 32.52
C PRO A 26 2.36 2.75 32.54
N LEU A 27 1.65 3.85 32.36
CA LEU A 27 0.18 3.89 32.35
C LEU A 27 -0.43 3.19 31.13
N ASN A 28 0.27 3.20 29.99
CA ASN A 28 -0.28 2.76 28.72
C ASN A 28 0.36 1.48 28.17
N LEU A 29 1.64 1.26 28.41
CA LEU A 29 2.38 0.08 27.96
C LEU A 29 2.73 -0.90 29.08
N GLY A 30 2.53 -0.47 30.34
CA GLY A 30 2.79 -1.25 31.54
C GLY A 30 4.13 -0.91 32.21
N GLU A 31 4.21 -1.08 33.54
CA GLU A 31 5.38 -0.72 34.36
C GLU A 31 6.68 -1.45 33.97
N LYS A 32 6.57 -2.63 33.37
CA LYS A 32 7.72 -3.43 32.91
C LYS A 32 8.17 -3.12 31.50
N PHE A 33 7.50 -2.19 30.81
CA PHE A 33 7.87 -1.83 29.43
C PHE A 33 9.19 -1.03 29.45
N THR A 34 10.12 -1.42 28.58
CA THR A 34 11.40 -0.71 28.40
C THR A 34 11.60 -0.41 26.92
N TYR A 35 12.00 0.80 26.63
CA TYR A 35 12.42 1.17 25.28
C TYR A 35 13.72 0.46 24.92
N ARG A 36 13.90 0.15 23.66
CA ARG A 36 15.20 -0.27 23.12
C ARG A 36 16.15 0.93 23.11
N GLU A 37 17.44 0.64 23.12
CA GLU A 37 18.49 1.65 22.97
C GLU A 37 18.20 2.53 21.73
N HIS A 38 18.43 3.84 21.83
CA HIS A 38 18.12 4.89 20.86
C HIS A 38 16.63 5.09 20.50
N GLN A 39 15.74 4.19 20.88
CA GLN A 39 14.31 4.27 20.51
C GLN A 39 13.63 5.47 21.20
N LYS A 40 13.89 5.70 22.47
CA LYS A 40 13.33 6.81 23.25
C LYS A 40 13.87 8.16 22.77
N GLU A 41 15.17 8.24 22.50
CA GLU A 41 15.82 9.44 21.97
C GLU A 41 15.23 9.86 20.63
N GLU A 42 14.99 8.90 19.74
CA GLU A 42 14.36 9.15 18.44
C GLU A 42 12.93 9.66 18.61
N ILE A 43 12.14 9.03 19.46
CA ILE A 43 10.77 9.48 19.77
C ILE A 43 10.78 10.93 20.27
N ILE A 44 11.70 11.28 21.19
CA ILE A 44 11.86 12.64 21.68
C ILE A 44 12.18 13.61 20.53
N THR A 45 13.11 13.23 19.65
CA THR A 45 13.53 14.08 18.53
C THR A 45 12.40 14.31 17.53
N LEU A 46 11.65 13.27 17.16
CA LEU A 46 10.51 13.37 16.26
C LEU A 46 9.42 14.29 16.83
N ILE A 47 9.09 14.13 18.13
CA ILE A 47 8.10 14.98 18.80
C ILE A 47 8.60 16.42 18.89
N TYR A 48 9.85 16.62 19.30
CA TYR A 48 10.46 17.95 19.43
C TYR A 48 10.39 18.77 18.16
N ASN A 49 10.66 18.13 17.02
CA ASN A 49 10.60 18.78 15.71
C ASN A 49 9.17 19.17 15.31
N VAL A 50 8.17 18.35 15.68
CA VAL A 50 6.75 18.65 15.39
C VAL A 50 6.27 19.80 16.28
N VAL A 51 6.43 19.69 17.60
CA VAL A 51 5.84 20.64 18.55
C VAL A 51 6.49 22.03 18.54
N ASN A 52 7.75 22.11 18.11
CA ASN A 52 8.44 23.38 17.92
C ASN A 52 8.43 23.87 16.47
N HIS A 53 7.62 23.27 15.59
CA HIS A 53 7.47 23.63 14.17
C HIS A 53 8.78 23.68 13.38
N LYS A 54 9.77 22.87 13.77
CA LYS A 54 11.13 22.94 13.20
C LYS A 54 11.26 22.20 11.89
N VAL A 55 10.57 21.05 11.75
CA VAL A 55 10.69 20.20 10.57
C VAL A 55 9.34 19.59 10.24
N HIS A 56 8.90 19.80 9.00
CA HIS A 56 7.63 19.29 8.51
C HIS A 56 7.76 17.87 7.95
N ASN A 57 8.91 17.50 7.41
CA ASN A 57 9.15 16.17 6.84
C ASN A 57 10.34 15.51 7.54
N GLN A 58 10.08 14.49 8.33
CA GLN A 58 11.09 13.78 9.11
C GLN A 58 11.23 12.35 8.59
N ILE A 59 12.45 11.94 8.29
CA ILE A 59 12.78 10.58 7.83
C ILE A 59 13.55 9.90 8.94
N CYS A 60 13.05 8.75 9.39
CA CYS A 60 13.70 7.90 10.38
C CYS A 60 14.04 6.56 9.73
N GLU A 61 15.32 6.34 9.42
CA GLU A 61 15.80 5.03 8.99
C GLU A 61 16.12 4.18 10.22
N ALA A 62 15.24 3.23 10.51
CA ALA A 62 15.32 2.38 11.69
C ALA A 62 15.45 0.91 11.27
N PRO A 63 16.52 0.20 11.65
CA PRO A 63 16.77 -1.16 11.21
C PRO A 63 15.65 -2.12 11.60
N THR A 64 15.60 -3.28 10.93
CA THR A 64 14.67 -4.35 11.31
C THR A 64 14.90 -4.73 12.78
N GLY A 65 13.80 -4.89 13.52
CA GLY A 65 13.89 -5.20 14.94
C GLY A 65 14.07 -3.99 15.88
N SER A 66 14.24 -2.76 15.39
CA SER A 66 14.33 -1.55 16.24
C SER A 66 13.02 -1.17 16.92
N GLY A 67 11.89 -1.77 16.53
CA GLY A 67 10.58 -1.45 17.10
C GLY A 67 9.90 -0.24 16.45
N LYS A 68 10.01 -0.07 15.14
CA LYS A 68 9.38 1.00 14.34
C LYS A 68 7.92 1.25 14.71
N SER A 69 7.13 0.18 14.83
CA SER A 69 5.70 0.29 15.15
C SER A 69 5.47 0.92 16.55
N ILE A 70 6.36 0.69 17.50
CA ILE A 70 6.32 1.32 18.83
C ILE A 70 6.64 2.81 18.71
N ILE A 71 7.65 3.18 17.92
CA ILE A 71 7.97 4.59 17.65
C ILE A 71 6.73 5.31 17.14
N ASN A 72 6.09 4.78 16.09
CA ASN A 72 4.90 5.38 15.48
C ASN A 72 3.74 5.53 16.50
N ILE A 73 3.45 4.50 17.29
CA ILE A 73 2.35 4.53 18.26
C ILE A 73 2.64 5.53 19.38
N VAL A 74 3.84 5.50 19.94
CA VAL A 74 4.19 6.38 21.06
C VAL A 74 4.20 7.84 20.60
N VAL A 75 4.82 8.15 19.46
CA VAL A 75 4.80 9.51 18.89
C VAL A 75 3.37 10.01 18.72
N ALA A 76 2.50 9.23 18.06
CA ALA A 76 1.10 9.60 17.86
C ALA A 76 0.35 9.82 19.18
N CYS A 77 0.55 8.95 20.17
CA CYS A 77 -0.13 9.03 21.46
C CYS A 77 0.35 10.22 22.30
N ILE A 78 1.65 10.49 22.35
CA ILE A 78 2.22 11.62 23.08
C ILE A 78 1.78 12.94 22.44
N LEU A 79 1.87 13.05 21.11
CA LEU A 79 1.39 14.23 20.37
C LEU A 79 -0.09 14.49 20.66
N ASN A 80 -0.91 13.46 20.73
CA ASN A 80 -2.33 13.63 21.03
C ASN A 80 -2.59 13.96 22.49
N THR A 81 -1.93 13.28 23.44
CA THR A 81 -2.22 13.42 24.88
C THR A 81 -1.77 14.76 25.44
N TYR A 82 -0.57 15.22 25.10
CA TYR A 82 0.04 16.40 25.70
C TYR A 82 -0.01 17.66 24.80
N TYR A 83 -0.13 17.47 23.47
CA TYR A 83 -0.08 18.57 22.51
C TYR A 83 -1.35 18.73 21.69
N ASN A 84 -2.36 17.87 21.91
CA ASN A 84 -3.67 17.89 21.22
C ASN A 84 -3.57 17.82 19.68
N LEU A 85 -2.50 17.17 19.15
CA LEU A 85 -2.32 16.93 17.74
C LEU A 85 -2.90 15.58 17.34
N SER A 86 -3.61 15.56 16.22
CA SER A 86 -4.22 14.34 15.67
C SER A 86 -3.29 13.65 14.68
N SER A 87 -3.39 12.31 14.54
CA SER A 87 -2.45 11.55 13.73
C SER A 87 -3.09 10.42 12.94
N TYR A 88 -2.65 10.23 11.68
CA TYR A 88 -2.79 8.98 10.96
C TYR A 88 -1.50 8.16 11.07
N ILE A 89 -1.63 6.84 11.31
CA ILE A 89 -0.54 5.88 11.14
C ILE A 89 -0.87 5.04 9.91
N LEU A 90 -0.03 5.13 8.88
CA LEU A 90 -0.24 4.47 7.60
C LEU A 90 0.69 3.26 7.48
N VAL A 91 0.12 2.12 7.09
CA VAL A 91 0.86 0.86 6.94
C VAL A 91 0.77 0.32 5.52
N SER A 92 1.81 -0.40 5.08
CA SER A 92 1.93 -0.88 3.70
C SER A 92 0.92 -1.98 3.35
N ASP A 93 0.61 -2.86 4.28
CA ASP A 93 -0.20 -4.05 4.06
C ASP A 93 -1.03 -4.46 5.28
N LEU A 94 -1.88 -5.48 5.10
CA LEU A 94 -2.76 -5.99 6.15
C LEU A 94 -2.02 -6.79 7.23
N PHE A 95 -0.85 -7.36 6.92
CA PHE A 95 -0.08 -8.11 7.89
C PHE A 95 0.53 -7.15 8.95
N LEU A 96 1.11 -6.06 8.50
CA LEU A 96 1.61 -5.01 9.39
C LEU A 96 0.46 -4.38 10.18
N TRP A 97 -0.71 -4.18 9.51
CA TRP A 97 -1.93 -3.73 10.16
C TRP A 97 -2.36 -4.69 11.30
N ASP A 98 -2.32 -6.01 11.09
CA ASP A 98 -2.67 -7.02 12.10
C ASP A 98 -1.70 -6.99 13.30
N GLN A 99 -0.43 -6.69 13.09
CA GLN A 99 0.54 -6.49 14.19
C GLN A 99 0.17 -5.29 15.06
N TYR A 100 -0.20 -4.16 14.46
CA TYR A 100 -0.70 -3.00 15.19
C TYR A 100 -1.99 -3.32 15.95
N ASP A 101 -2.93 -4.03 15.36
CA ASP A 101 -4.20 -4.43 16.00
C ASP A 101 -3.96 -5.32 17.22
N GLN A 102 -3.08 -6.32 17.09
CA GLN A 102 -2.68 -7.17 18.20
C GLN A 102 -2.02 -6.38 19.34
N PHE A 103 -1.15 -5.44 19.00
CA PHE A 103 -0.51 -4.57 20.00
C PHE A 103 -1.53 -3.72 20.76
N ILE A 104 -2.47 -3.09 20.06
CA ILE A 104 -3.51 -2.27 20.69
C ILE A 104 -4.47 -3.12 21.53
N LYS A 105 -4.85 -4.31 21.07
CA LYS A 105 -5.70 -5.23 21.84
C LYS A 105 -5.03 -5.71 23.13
N LYS A 106 -3.71 -5.91 23.09
CA LYS A 106 -2.92 -6.28 24.28
C LYS A 106 -2.85 -5.12 25.28
N ASN A 107 -2.75 -3.88 24.81
CA ASN A 107 -2.65 -2.67 25.63
C ASN A 107 -4.01 -1.96 25.67
N LYS A 108 -4.93 -2.47 26.50
CA LYS A 108 -6.33 -2.01 26.59
C LYS A 108 -6.51 -0.54 26.98
N THR A 109 -5.47 0.11 27.49
CA THR A 109 -5.43 1.54 27.82
C THR A 109 -5.41 2.43 26.57
N LEU A 110 -4.95 1.93 25.42
CA LEU A 110 -4.92 2.64 24.14
C LEU A 110 -6.32 2.75 23.49
N LYS A 111 -7.33 3.13 24.27
CA LYS A 111 -8.75 3.19 23.80
C LYS A 111 -8.99 4.23 22.72
N ASN A 112 -8.19 5.30 22.70
CA ASN A 112 -8.34 6.42 21.76
C ASN A 112 -7.72 6.14 20.39
N VAL A 113 -7.03 5.02 20.20
CA VAL A 113 -6.49 4.61 18.92
C VAL A 113 -7.56 3.82 18.16
N ALA A 114 -7.94 4.31 17.01
CA ALA A 114 -8.82 3.59 16.10
C ALA A 114 -8.00 2.80 15.08
N ILE A 115 -8.58 1.72 14.61
CA ILE A 115 -7.98 0.86 13.58
C ILE A 115 -9.06 0.52 12.55
N LEU A 116 -8.76 0.71 11.26
CA LEU A 116 -9.74 0.51 10.19
C LEU A 116 -9.14 -0.24 9.01
N LYS A 117 -9.83 -1.31 8.58
CA LYS A 117 -9.55 -2.01 7.31
C LYS A 117 -10.49 -1.53 6.20
N GLY A 118 -10.09 -1.72 4.96
CA GLY A 118 -10.99 -1.58 3.82
C GLY A 118 -12.16 -2.59 3.89
N GLN A 119 -13.26 -2.28 3.24
CA GLN A 119 -14.47 -3.13 3.25
C GLN A 119 -14.25 -4.51 2.62
N THR A 120 -13.50 -4.52 1.50
CA THR A 120 -13.36 -5.69 0.64
C THR A 120 -12.58 -6.80 1.31
N GLY A 121 -13.21 -7.98 1.44
CA GLY A 121 -12.56 -9.19 1.94
C GLY A 121 -12.20 -9.18 3.43
N ASN A 122 -12.40 -8.05 4.14
CA ASN A 122 -11.97 -7.91 5.53
C ASN A 122 -13.13 -7.99 6.55
N TYR A 123 -14.34 -7.69 6.08
CA TYR A 123 -15.54 -7.74 6.92
C TYR A 123 -16.63 -8.51 6.20
N LYS A 124 -17.32 -9.37 6.94
CA LYS A 124 -18.50 -10.08 6.45
C LYS A 124 -19.76 -9.51 7.08
N CYS A 125 -20.84 -9.53 6.33
CA CYS A 125 -22.16 -9.15 6.82
C CYS A 125 -22.74 -10.29 7.66
N ASP A 126 -23.09 -10.04 8.92
CA ASP A 126 -23.69 -11.05 9.81
C ASP A 126 -25.03 -11.59 9.31
N LYS A 127 -25.73 -10.84 8.44
CA LYS A 127 -27.05 -11.21 7.94
C LYS A 127 -27.00 -12.20 6.77
N ASN A 128 -26.08 -12.00 5.81
CA ASN A 128 -25.99 -12.83 4.60
C ASN A 128 -24.61 -13.47 4.39
N ASN A 129 -23.67 -13.29 5.32
CA ASN A 129 -22.30 -13.79 5.28
C ASN A 129 -21.48 -13.36 4.04
N GLU A 130 -21.94 -12.33 3.32
CA GLU A 130 -21.28 -11.77 2.16
C GLU A 130 -20.31 -10.63 2.51
N ASP A 131 -19.51 -10.22 1.52
CA ASP A 131 -18.63 -9.03 1.64
C ASP A 131 -19.46 -7.78 1.95
N MET A 132 -18.92 -6.88 2.77
CA MET A 132 -19.61 -5.65 3.17
C MET A 132 -20.01 -4.73 2.01
N ARG A 133 -19.44 -4.89 0.82
CA ARG A 133 -19.86 -4.13 -0.37
C ARG A 133 -21.18 -4.64 -0.95
N THR A 134 -21.44 -5.93 -0.81
CA THR A 134 -22.64 -6.61 -1.28
C THR A 134 -23.63 -6.88 -0.16
N ALA A 135 -23.40 -6.33 1.05
CA ALA A 135 -24.32 -6.44 2.17
C ALA A 135 -25.68 -5.82 1.82
N ASP A 136 -26.78 -6.46 2.25
CA ASP A 136 -28.16 -6.05 1.97
C ASP A 136 -28.42 -4.56 2.23
N CYS A 137 -27.94 -4.04 3.35
CA CYS A 137 -28.09 -2.61 3.69
C CYS A 137 -27.39 -1.67 2.66
N LYS A 138 -26.35 -2.15 1.99
CA LYS A 138 -25.67 -1.41 0.92
C LYS A 138 -26.39 -1.54 -0.41
N LEU A 139 -26.86 -2.74 -0.73
CA LEU A 139 -27.69 -2.96 -1.90
C LEU A 139 -29.03 -2.20 -1.79
N ALA A 140 -29.58 -2.05 -0.57
CA ALA A 140 -30.73 -1.19 -0.31
C ALA A 140 -30.41 0.31 -0.36
N GLY A 141 -29.16 0.69 -0.67
CA GLY A 141 -28.76 2.09 -0.84
C GLY A 141 -28.75 2.94 0.44
N LEU A 142 -28.74 2.30 1.63
CA LEU A 142 -28.74 3.04 2.89
C LEU A 142 -27.45 3.85 3.07
N SER A 143 -27.61 5.11 3.47
CA SER A 143 -26.48 5.96 3.83
C SER A 143 -25.82 5.47 5.12
N TRP A 144 -24.56 5.77 5.30
CA TRP A 144 -23.85 5.48 6.55
C TRP A 144 -24.51 6.18 7.75
N GLY A 145 -25.00 7.41 7.57
CA GLY A 145 -25.72 8.15 8.62
C GLY A 145 -26.99 7.42 9.07
N ALA A 146 -27.76 6.87 8.14
CA ALA A 146 -28.95 6.07 8.47
C ALA A 146 -28.63 4.78 9.21
N LEU A 147 -27.47 4.16 8.89
CA LEU A 147 -27.03 2.93 9.57
C LEU A 147 -26.42 3.19 10.97
N TYR A 148 -25.92 4.41 11.24
CA TYR A 148 -25.46 4.80 12.58
C TYR A 148 -26.58 5.22 13.52
N ASP A 149 -27.77 5.57 12.98
CA ASP A 149 -28.96 5.91 13.74
C ASP A 149 -29.73 4.62 14.04
N ILE A 150 -29.79 4.25 15.32
CA ILE A 150 -30.42 3.02 15.80
C ILE A 150 -31.90 2.95 15.38
N ASN A 151 -32.63 4.04 15.50
CA ASN A 151 -34.05 4.06 15.20
C ASN A 151 -34.28 3.92 13.69
N LYS A 152 -33.51 4.67 12.87
CA LYS A 152 -33.59 4.57 11.41
C LYS A 152 -33.15 3.21 10.88
N ALA A 153 -32.15 2.59 11.51
CA ALA A 153 -31.70 1.24 11.14
C ALA A 153 -32.79 0.20 11.45
N ARG A 154 -33.49 0.32 12.60
CA ARG A 154 -34.60 -0.57 13.00
C ARG A 154 -35.82 -0.40 12.10
N GLU A 155 -36.27 0.84 11.88
CA GLU A 155 -37.38 1.14 10.98
C GLU A 155 -37.22 0.53 9.58
N LYS A 156 -35.97 0.41 9.13
CA LYS A 156 -35.63 -0.17 7.83
C LYS A 156 -35.27 -1.66 7.87
N GLY A 157 -35.44 -2.34 9.01
CA GLY A 157 -35.20 -3.79 9.17
C GLY A 157 -33.71 -4.18 9.17
N TYR A 158 -32.80 -3.25 9.51
CA TYR A 158 -31.35 -3.50 9.57
C TYR A 158 -30.79 -3.40 11.00
N GLU A 159 -31.42 -4.06 11.95
CA GLU A 159 -30.92 -4.12 13.34
C GLU A 159 -29.50 -4.68 13.46
N CYS A 160 -29.07 -5.52 12.50
CA CYS A 160 -27.71 -6.01 12.40
C CYS A 160 -26.64 -4.89 12.35
N ALA A 161 -27.02 -3.68 11.90
CA ALA A 161 -26.12 -2.51 11.88
C ALA A 161 -25.55 -2.19 13.27
N LEU A 162 -26.30 -2.46 14.34
CA LEU A 162 -25.87 -2.22 15.74
C LEU A 162 -24.70 -3.13 16.16
N LYS A 163 -24.64 -4.33 15.59
CA LYS A 163 -23.61 -5.33 15.88
C LYS A 163 -22.50 -5.35 14.82
N CYS A 164 -22.71 -4.72 13.68
CA CYS A 164 -21.80 -4.73 12.54
C CYS A 164 -20.39 -4.22 12.92
N GLU A 165 -19.39 -5.08 12.81
CA GLU A 165 -18.01 -4.77 13.15
C GLU A 165 -17.42 -3.66 12.27
N TYR A 166 -17.74 -3.67 10.98
CA TYR A 166 -17.29 -2.61 10.07
C TYR A 166 -17.83 -1.24 10.49
N LEU A 167 -19.14 -1.14 10.78
CA LEU A 167 -19.76 0.11 11.21
C LEU A 167 -19.19 0.63 12.52
N LYS A 168 -18.94 -0.27 13.49
CA LYS A 168 -18.30 0.07 14.77
C LYS A 168 -16.87 0.61 14.55
N SER A 169 -16.06 -0.12 13.78
CA SER A 169 -14.68 0.26 13.47
C SER A 169 -14.63 1.58 12.71
N ARG A 170 -15.50 1.75 11.70
CA ARG A 170 -15.60 2.99 10.94
C ARG A 170 -16.04 4.18 11.79
N LYS A 171 -17.05 4.01 12.65
CA LYS A 171 -17.50 5.06 13.56
C LYS A 171 -16.38 5.48 14.51
N LYS A 172 -15.66 4.51 15.09
CA LYS A 172 -14.50 4.77 15.94
C LYS A 172 -13.42 5.54 15.18
N ALA A 173 -13.11 5.15 13.94
CA ALA A 173 -12.11 5.82 13.10
C ALA A 173 -12.48 7.28 12.77
N LEU A 174 -13.78 7.56 12.56
CA LEU A 174 -14.27 8.92 12.31
C LEU A 174 -14.21 9.85 13.54
N GLN A 175 -14.22 9.29 14.73
CA GLN A 175 -14.26 10.03 16.00
C GLN A 175 -12.88 10.10 16.69
N SER A 176 -11.94 9.27 16.26
CA SER A 176 -10.63 9.18 16.91
C SER A 176 -9.68 10.25 16.40
N ASN A 177 -8.83 10.75 17.29
CA ASN A 177 -7.71 11.62 16.93
C ASN A 177 -6.48 10.82 16.46
N ILE A 178 -6.45 9.50 16.67
CA ILE A 178 -5.39 8.62 16.16
C ILE A 178 -6.06 7.49 15.39
N CYS A 179 -5.74 7.35 14.11
CA CYS A 179 -6.32 6.30 13.28
C CYS A 179 -5.26 5.55 12.46
N ILE A 180 -5.25 4.23 12.59
CA ILE A 180 -4.36 3.34 11.84
C ILE A 180 -5.11 2.76 10.66
N MET A 181 -4.55 2.88 9.46
CA MET A 181 -5.11 2.32 8.22
C MET A 181 -4.02 2.03 7.19
N THR A 182 -4.35 1.24 6.17
CA THR A 182 -3.42 1.04 5.06
C THR A 182 -3.31 2.29 4.18
N TYR A 183 -2.17 2.46 3.49
CA TYR A 183 -1.99 3.55 2.52
C TYR A 183 -3.14 3.59 1.51
N GLN A 184 -3.54 2.43 0.96
CA GLN A 184 -4.62 2.36 -0.03
C GLN A 184 -5.94 2.91 0.53
N LEU A 185 -6.27 2.55 1.77
CA LEU A 185 -7.49 3.06 2.42
C LEU A 185 -7.40 4.55 2.68
N PHE A 186 -6.25 5.05 3.12
CA PHE A 186 -6.00 6.48 3.32
C PHE A 186 -6.17 7.26 2.01
N LEU A 187 -5.48 6.84 0.95
CA LEU A 187 -5.56 7.46 -0.36
C LEU A 187 -7.01 7.49 -0.87
N PHE A 188 -7.75 6.40 -0.66
CA PHE A 188 -9.16 6.33 -0.99
C PHE A 188 -10.00 7.32 -0.18
N THR A 189 -9.85 7.35 1.14
CA THR A 189 -10.71 8.15 2.02
C THR A 189 -10.43 9.65 1.95
N GLN A 190 -9.19 10.04 1.69
CA GLN A 190 -8.79 11.44 1.64
C GLN A 190 -8.99 12.10 0.29
N ASN A 191 -8.87 11.36 -0.80
CA ASN A 191 -8.80 11.96 -2.14
C ASN A 191 -10.06 11.76 -2.99
N ILE A 192 -10.88 10.74 -2.72
CA ILE A 192 -12.06 10.46 -3.53
C ILE A 192 -13.24 11.37 -3.15
N LYS A 193 -13.86 11.99 -4.17
CA LYS A 193 -15.02 12.89 -3.98
C LYS A 193 -16.20 12.24 -3.25
N MET A 194 -16.35 10.92 -3.36
CA MET A 194 -17.40 10.17 -2.64
C MET A 194 -17.18 10.07 -1.13
N CYS A 195 -15.97 10.32 -0.66
CA CYS A 195 -15.66 10.42 0.76
C CYS A 195 -15.87 11.83 1.29
N ARG A 196 -16.71 12.62 0.60
CA ARG A 196 -17.17 13.94 1.03
C ARG A 196 -18.59 13.87 1.58
N ASP A 197 -18.91 14.76 2.50
CA ASP A 197 -20.27 14.97 2.97
C ASP A 197 -21.10 15.76 1.94
N THR A 198 -22.36 16.06 2.27
CA THR A 198 -23.27 16.86 1.43
C THR A 198 -22.78 18.30 1.22
N HIS A 199 -21.85 18.79 2.03
CA HIS A 199 -21.25 20.13 1.95
C HIS A 199 -19.87 20.10 1.29
N GLY A 200 -19.42 18.95 0.79
CA GLY A 200 -18.11 18.78 0.15
C GLY A 200 -16.93 18.60 1.11
N ASN A 201 -17.15 18.53 2.43
CA ASN A 201 -16.09 18.31 3.40
C ASN A 201 -15.67 16.83 3.44
N LYS A 202 -14.38 16.58 3.76
CA LYS A 202 -13.89 15.21 3.96
C LYS A 202 -14.64 14.54 5.11
N ILE A 203 -15.21 13.36 4.87
CA ILE A 203 -15.86 12.55 5.91
C ILE A 203 -14.83 12.08 6.94
N PHE A 204 -13.66 11.63 6.47
CA PHE A 204 -12.50 11.40 7.32
C PHE A 204 -11.73 12.72 7.42
N LYS A 205 -11.68 13.29 8.61
CA LYS A 205 -11.02 14.58 8.87
C LYS A 205 -9.54 14.53 8.50
N GLU A 206 -8.98 15.65 8.13
CA GLU A 206 -7.54 15.83 8.07
C GLU A 206 -6.97 15.75 9.48
N HIS A 207 -5.81 15.17 9.61
CA HIS A 207 -5.06 15.10 10.86
C HIS A 207 -3.77 15.90 10.71
N ASP A 208 -3.27 16.39 11.85
CA ASP A 208 -2.10 17.26 11.89
C ASP A 208 -0.83 16.54 11.45
N VAL A 209 -0.74 15.24 11.76
CA VAL A 209 0.46 14.42 11.54
C VAL A 209 0.11 13.15 10.76
N ILE A 210 0.94 12.80 9.78
CA ILE A 210 0.94 11.47 9.14
C ILE A 210 2.23 10.75 9.49
N LEU A 211 2.11 9.56 10.12
CA LEU A 211 3.21 8.65 10.38
C LEU A 211 3.15 7.50 9.37
N CYS A 212 4.20 7.34 8.59
CA CYS A 212 4.30 6.41 7.48
C CYS A 212 5.21 5.24 7.84
N ASP A 213 4.65 4.04 8.07
CA ASP A 213 5.45 2.81 8.31
C ASP A 213 5.79 2.13 6.99
N GLU A 214 6.98 1.54 6.88
CA GLU A 214 7.58 1.01 5.65
C GLU A 214 7.52 2.03 4.49
N ALA A 215 7.93 3.25 4.79
CA ALA A 215 7.77 4.43 3.95
C ALA A 215 8.46 4.36 2.57
N HIS A 216 9.42 3.45 2.39
CA HIS A 216 10.06 3.18 1.11
C HIS A 216 9.08 2.66 0.03
N ASN A 217 7.92 2.12 0.43
CA ASN A 217 6.90 1.60 -0.48
C ASN A 217 5.96 2.68 -1.05
N ILE A 218 5.95 3.89 -0.48
CA ILE A 218 4.98 4.94 -0.81
C ILE A 218 4.91 5.25 -2.30
N PRO A 219 6.02 5.52 -3.02
CA PRO A 219 5.93 5.89 -4.43
C PRO A 219 5.25 4.80 -5.27
N GLY A 220 5.60 3.54 -5.06
CA GLY A 220 5.00 2.41 -5.77
C GLY A 220 3.51 2.22 -5.45
N ILE A 221 3.11 2.39 -4.19
CA ILE A 221 1.70 2.30 -3.77
C ILE A 221 0.88 3.41 -4.41
N VAL A 222 1.36 4.64 -4.37
CA VAL A 222 0.65 5.77 -4.98
C VAL A 222 0.55 5.60 -6.48
N GLN A 223 1.63 5.23 -7.17
CA GLN A 223 1.60 4.97 -8.60
C GLN A 223 0.53 3.93 -8.99
N GLN A 224 0.45 2.82 -8.27
CA GLN A 224 -0.53 1.77 -8.55
C GLN A 224 -1.97 2.23 -8.36
N ASN A 225 -2.24 3.05 -7.33
CA ASN A 225 -3.58 3.55 -7.04
C ASN A 225 -4.09 4.57 -8.07
N TYR A 226 -3.18 5.31 -8.71
CA TYR A 226 -3.52 6.36 -9.68
C TYR A 226 -3.10 6.02 -11.11
N ALA A 227 -3.03 4.74 -11.44
CA ALA A 227 -2.82 4.24 -12.79
C ALA A 227 -4.18 4.09 -13.52
N PRO A 228 -4.53 4.98 -14.45
CA PRO A 228 -5.77 4.82 -15.21
C PRO A 228 -5.71 3.55 -16.04
N THR A 229 -6.81 2.82 -16.01
CA THR A 229 -6.97 1.58 -16.77
C THR A 229 -8.26 1.66 -17.55
N VAL A 230 -8.22 1.33 -18.84
CA VAL A 230 -9.37 1.27 -19.73
C VAL A 230 -9.60 -0.17 -20.18
N THR A 231 -10.86 -0.57 -20.24
CA THR A 231 -11.33 -1.86 -20.74
C THR A 231 -12.38 -1.65 -21.82
N GLN A 232 -12.60 -2.62 -22.70
CA GLN A 232 -13.69 -2.53 -23.68
C GLN A 232 -15.07 -2.36 -23.03
N LYS A 233 -15.26 -2.88 -21.82
CA LYS A 233 -16.53 -2.75 -21.07
C LYS A 233 -16.78 -1.33 -20.53
N ASP A 234 -15.81 -0.44 -20.57
CA ASP A 234 -16.01 0.92 -20.05
C ASP A 234 -16.89 1.75 -20.97
N VAL A 235 -16.93 1.44 -22.28
CA VAL A 235 -17.90 2.03 -23.20
C VAL A 235 -19.33 1.70 -22.80
N ASP A 236 -19.63 0.46 -22.41
CA ASP A 236 -20.97 0.05 -21.98
C ASP A 236 -21.41 0.79 -20.70
N LYS A 237 -20.46 1.06 -19.80
CA LYS A 237 -20.73 1.86 -18.59
C LYS A 237 -21.00 3.34 -18.92
N LEU A 238 -20.30 3.91 -19.91
CA LEU A 238 -20.57 5.26 -20.38
C LEU A 238 -21.94 5.33 -21.08
N LEU A 239 -22.27 4.34 -21.90
CA LEU A 239 -23.56 4.27 -22.59
C LEU A 239 -24.73 4.07 -21.62
N LEU A 240 -24.51 3.38 -20.50
CA LEU A 240 -25.50 3.29 -19.42
C LEU A 240 -25.79 4.67 -18.81
N LEU A 241 -24.78 5.52 -18.66
CA LEU A 241 -24.98 6.89 -18.19
C LEU A 241 -25.64 7.76 -19.25
N TYR A 242 -25.45 7.44 -20.53
CA TYR A 242 -26.07 8.15 -21.65
C TYR A 242 -27.56 7.82 -21.78
N ASN A 243 -27.92 6.55 -21.76
CA ASN A 243 -29.30 6.08 -21.83
C ASN A 243 -29.53 4.88 -20.89
N PRO A 244 -29.91 5.17 -19.63
CA PRO A 244 -30.09 4.14 -18.61
C PRO A 244 -31.07 3.05 -18.99
N SER A 245 -32.22 3.42 -19.57
CA SER A 245 -33.29 2.48 -19.93
C SER A 245 -32.84 1.47 -21.01
N LYS A 246 -32.04 1.93 -21.99
CA LYS A 246 -31.56 1.11 -23.10
C LYS A 246 -30.42 0.15 -22.72
N TYR A 247 -29.55 0.54 -21.78
CA TYR A 247 -28.29 -0.19 -21.50
C TYR A 247 -28.27 -0.91 -20.16
N ALA A 248 -29.31 -0.77 -19.30
CA ALA A 248 -29.38 -1.45 -18.02
C ALA A 248 -29.34 -2.98 -18.18
N ASP A 249 -30.12 -3.52 -19.10
CA ASP A 249 -30.25 -4.97 -19.33
C ASP A 249 -28.93 -5.60 -19.82
N LYS A 250 -28.22 -4.92 -20.69
CA LYS A 250 -26.91 -5.38 -21.21
C LYS A 250 -25.86 -5.55 -20.10
N LEU A 251 -25.89 -4.71 -19.07
CA LEU A 251 -24.93 -4.77 -17.94
C LEU A 251 -25.37 -5.68 -16.81
N LEU A 252 -26.66 -5.96 -16.69
CA LEU A 252 -27.19 -6.92 -15.70
C LEU A 252 -26.94 -8.38 -16.11
N GLY A 253 -26.57 -8.64 -17.37
CA GLY A 253 -26.24 -9.96 -17.93
C GLY A 253 -27.45 -10.71 -18.44
N GLU A 254 -27.29 -11.49 -19.52
CA GLU A 254 -28.33 -12.26 -20.21
C GLU A 254 -29.01 -13.38 -19.37
N GLY A 255 -28.72 -13.49 -18.09
CA GLY A 255 -29.25 -14.52 -17.19
C GLY A 255 -30.22 -14.01 -16.12
N LEU A 256 -30.49 -12.72 -16.04
CA LEU A 256 -31.38 -12.10 -15.05
C LEU A 256 -32.61 -11.46 -15.70
N THR A 257 -33.29 -12.20 -16.55
CA THR A 257 -34.70 -11.94 -16.90
C THR A 257 -35.56 -12.22 -15.68
N LEU A 258 -35.55 -11.35 -14.71
CA LEU A 258 -36.48 -11.36 -13.60
C LEU A 258 -37.29 -10.07 -13.62
N LEU A 259 -38.52 -10.22 -14.14
CA LEU A 259 -39.73 -9.46 -13.78
C LEU A 259 -39.41 -8.00 -13.37
N PHE A 260 -39.33 -7.14 -14.36
CA PHE A 260 -39.51 -5.71 -14.14
C PHE A 260 -41.00 -5.51 -13.87
N ASP A 261 -41.35 -5.24 -12.61
CA ASP A 261 -42.61 -4.58 -12.33
C ASP A 261 -42.57 -3.25 -13.07
N ASN A 262 -43.57 -2.99 -13.91
CA ASN A 262 -43.78 -1.79 -14.70
C ASN A 262 -44.17 -0.62 -13.77
N ASP A 263 -43.28 -0.22 -12.88
CA ASP A 263 -43.40 1.01 -12.12
C ASP A 263 -42.58 2.08 -12.81
N GLU A 264 -43.30 3.02 -13.42
CA GLU A 264 -42.91 4.32 -14.00
C GLU A 264 -41.41 4.52 -14.11
N ASP A 265 -40.84 4.14 -15.27
CA ASP A 265 -39.49 4.48 -15.67
C ASP A 265 -39.38 6.01 -15.71
N GLY A 266 -38.65 6.57 -14.75
CA GLY A 266 -38.33 7.99 -14.80
C GLY A 266 -37.45 8.23 -16.03
N ASP A 267 -37.99 8.98 -16.99
CA ASP A 267 -37.22 9.48 -18.13
C ASP A 267 -36.05 10.32 -17.60
N TYR A 268 -34.85 9.76 -17.70
CA TYR A 268 -33.63 10.51 -17.48
C TYR A 268 -33.29 11.27 -18.77
N GLU A 269 -33.69 12.55 -18.81
CA GLU A 269 -33.27 13.43 -19.90
C GLU A 269 -31.76 13.65 -19.83
N THR A 270 -31.06 13.34 -20.92
CA THR A 270 -29.61 13.51 -21.01
C THR A 270 -29.27 14.58 -22.05
N ASN A 271 -28.82 15.74 -21.59
CA ASN A 271 -28.24 16.80 -22.42
C ASN A 271 -26.74 16.58 -22.59
N ASN A 272 -26.35 15.61 -23.41
CA ASN A 272 -24.94 15.34 -23.70
C ASN A 272 -24.47 16.07 -24.96
N LYS A 273 -23.24 16.61 -24.92
CA LYS A 273 -22.57 17.25 -26.06
C LYS A 273 -22.33 16.29 -27.24
N TYR A 274 -22.14 15.02 -26.96
CA TYR A 274 -21.87 13.96 -27.93
C TYR A 274 -23.08 13.05 -28.09
N SER A 275 -23.37 12.59 -29.31
CA SER A 275 -24.37 11.56 -29.52
C SER A 275 -23.90 10.18 -29.05
N GLU A 276 -24.82 9.22 -28.90
CA GLU A 276 -24.47 7.84 -28.54
C GLU A 276 -23.47 7.23 -29.54
N GLU A 277 -23.65 7.51 -30.81
CA GLU A 277 -22.77 7.01 -31.87
C GLU A 277 -21.37 7.67 -31.76
N ASP A 278 -21.31 8.98 -31.48
CA ASP A 278 -20.03 9.67 -31.26
C ASP A 278 -19.26 9.06 -30.08
N VAL A 279 -19.94 8.73 -28.96
CA VAL A 279 -19.30 8.09 -27.80
C VAL A 279 -18.70 6.75 -28.19
N LYS A 280 -19.44 5.91 -28.95
CA LYS A 280 -18.96 4.61 -29.41
C LYS A 280 -17.78 4.72 -30.37
N GLN A 281 -17.90 5.59 -31.38
CA GLN A 281 -16.86 5.78 -32.41
C GLN A 281 -15.58 6.32 -31.79
N ASN A 282 -15.68 7.34 -30.94
CA ASN A 282 -14.52 7.91 -30.26
C ASN A 282 -13.89 6.91 -29.28
N PHE A 283 -14.70 6.14 -28.53
CA PHE A 283 -14.14 5.11 -27.64
C PHE A 283 -13.38 4.04 -28.42
N ASN A 284 -13.96 3.55 -29.52
CA ASN A 284 -13.32 2.57 -30.40
C ASN A 284 -12.03 3.12 -31.03
N PHE A 285 -12.03 4.40 -31.42
CA PHE A 285 -10.83 5.07 -31.90
C PHE A 285 -9.71 5.09 -30.85
N PHE A 286 -9.99 5.50 -29.61
CA PHE A 286 -9.00 5.50 -28.54
C PHE A 286 -8.56 4.09 -28.17
N TRP A 287 -9.50 3.14 -28.11
CA TRP A 287 -9.19 1.75 -27.85
C TRP A 287 -8.20 1.19 -28.87
N ASN A 288 -8.42 1.45 -30.15
CA ASN A 288 -7.53 0.98 -31.22
C ASN A 288 -6.12 1.60 -31.14
N ILE A 289 -6.02 2.88 -30.80
CA ILE A 289 -4.72 3.53 -30.58
C ILE A 289 -4.02 2.94 -29.37
N TRP A 290 -4.70 2.91 -28.24
CA TRP A 290 -4.10 2.48 -26.99
C TRP A 290 -3.79 0.98 -26.95
N SER A 291 -4.55 0.16 -27.63
CA SER A 291 -4.29 -1.28 -27.76
C SER A 291 -3.17 -1.63 -28.75
N ASN A 292 -2.67 -0.67 -29.52
CA ASN A 292 -1.53 -0.85 -30.41
C ASN A 292 -0.22 -0.58 -29.67
N GLU A 293 0.68 -1.57 -29.63
CA GLU A 293 1.99 -1.45 -28.98
C GLU A 293 2.96 -0.50 -29.69
N GLU A 294 2.74 -0.25 -30.99
CA GLU A 294 3.60 0.59 -31.84
C GLU A 294 3.26 2.08 -31.75
N THR A 295 2.10 2.44 -31.18
CA THR A 295 1.70 3.84 -31.04
C THR A 295 2.68 4.58 -30.14
N ARG A 296 3.08 5.78 -30.55
CA ARG A 296 3.99 6.64 -29.79
C ARG A 296 3.30 7.17 -28.52
N LEU A 297 4.07 7.30 -27.44
CA LEU A 297 3.53 7.73 -26.13
C LEU A 297 2.97 9.17 -26.15
N ASP A 298 3.51 10.05 -26.98
CA ASP A 298 2.96 11.40 -27.17
C ASP A 298 1.61 11.41 -27.89
N GLU A 299 1.37 10.47 -28.80
CA GLU A 299 0.06 10.25 -29.43
C GLU A 299 -0.94 9.66 -28.43
N ASP A 300 -0.50 8.67 -27.64
CA ASP A 300 -1.31 8.11 -26.55
C ASP A 300 -1.76 9.22 -25.59
N TYR A 301 -0.87 10.14 -25.20
CA TYR A 301 -1.19 11.25 -24.31
C TYR A 301 -2.15 12.28 -24.92
N LYS A 302 -1.99 12.60 -26.22
CA LYS A 302 -2.97 13.45 -26.93
C LYS A 302 -4.37 12.84 -26.91
N CYS A 303 -4.45 11.51 -27.04
CA CYS A 303 -5.72 10.79 -26.91
C CYS A 303 -6.30 10.86 -25.49
N VAL A 304 -5.46 10.86 -24.44
CA VAL A 304 -5.90 11.05 -23.03
C VAL A 304 -6.66 12.37 -22.87
N THR A 305 -6.15 13.46 -23.41
CA THR A 305 -6.81 14.77 -23.32
C THR A 305 -8.18 14.75 -24.01
N LYS A 306 -8.25 14.22 -25.23
CA LYS A 306 -9.52 14.10 -25.97
C LYS A 306 -10.51 13.16 -25.27
N TYR A 307 -10.04 12.07 -24.70
CA TYR A 307 -10.87 11.15 -23.94
C TYR A 307 -11.46 11.81 -22.70
N LEU A 308 -10.68 12.63 -22.00
CA LEU A 308 -11.15 13.42 -20.87
C LEU A 308 -12.23 14.43 -21.27
N ASP A 309 -12.16 15.02 -22.46
CA ASP A 309 -13.20 15.93 -22.96
C ASP A 309 -14.53 15.18 -23.14
N ILE A 310 -14.48 13.93 -23.63
CA ILE A 310 -15.68 13.08 -23.73
C ILE A 310 -16.19 12.71 -22.35
N LEU A 311 -15.31 12.23 -21.45
CA LEU A 311 -15.72 11.92 -20.08
C LEU A 311 -16.37 13.14 -19.43
N THR A 312 -15.79 14.32 -19.57
CA THR A 312 -16.31 15.57 -18.98
C THR A 312 -17.72 15.89 -19.46
N SER A 313 -18.09 15.53 -20.69
CA SER A 313 -19.43 15.77 -21.23
C SER A 313 -20.55 15.03 -20.45
N PHE A 314 -20.19 13.95 -19.73
CA PHE A 314 -21.14 13.20 -18.89
C PHE A 314 -21.36 13.81 -17.51
N THR A 315 -20.63 14.85 -17.12
CA THR A 315 -20.64 15.36 -15.75
C THR A 315 -22.02 15.80 -15.30
N THR A 316 -22.71 16.58 -16.13
CA THR A 316 -24.08 17.07 -15.86
C THR A 316 -25.06 15.91 -15.72
N THR A 317 -25.06 14.98 -16.67
CA THR A 317 -25.92 13.79 -16.63
C THR A 317 -25.69 12.95 -15.37
N VAL A 318 -24.43 12.77 -14.98
CA VAL A 318 -24.06 12.03 -13.76
C VAL A 318 -24.55 12.75 -12.50
N GLU A 319 -24.50 14.07 -12.48
CA GLU A 319 -25.03 14.88 -11.38
C GLU A 319 -26.56 14.80 -11.29
N ASP A 320 -27.26 14.83 -12.41
CA ASP A 320 -28.71 14.68 -12.48
C ASP A 320 -29.17 13.29 -12.02
N ILE A 321 -28.51 12.23 -12.49
CA ILE A 321 -28.76 10.86 -12.03
C ILE A 321 -28.51 10.75 -10.52
N ALA A 322 -27.39 11.29 -10.04
CA ALA A 322 -27.04 11.25 -8.62
C ALA A 322 -28.08 11.99 -7.76
N THR A 323 -28.56 13.14 -8.24
CA THR A 323 -29.58 13.95 -7.58
C THR A 323 -30.93 13.23 -7.54
N THR A 324 -31.34 12.65 -8.66
CA THR A 324 -32.58 11.85 -8.75
C THR A 324 -32.58 10.67 -7.79
N ILE A 325 -31.49 9.91 -7.75
CA ILE A 325 -31.33 8.79 -6.81
C ILE A 325 -31.31 9.28 -5.36
N SER A 326 -30.67 10.42 -5.10
CA SER A 326 -30.62 11.03 -3.77
C SER A 326 -32.02 11.47 -3.31
N ASN A 327 -32.82 12.07 -4.19
CA ASN A 327 -34.19 12.49 -3.91
C ASN A 327 -35.10 11.28 -3.64
N LYS A 328 -34.99 10.19 -4.42
CA LYS A 328 -35.69 8.93 -4.13
C LYS A 328 -35.34 8.40 -2.73
N LYS A 329 -34.07 8.44 -2.34
CA LYS A 329 -33.59 8.03 -1.01
C LYS A 329 -34.15 8.93 0.11
N ASN A 330 -34.11 10.24 -0.09
CA ASN A 330 -34.59 11.20 0.92
C ASN A 330 -36.10 11.10 1.13
N ASN A 331 -36.85 10.82 0.07
CA ASN A 331 -38.31 10.62 0.11
C ASN A 331 -38.71 9.17 0.53
N HIS A 332 -37.76 8.41 1.05
CA HIS A 332 -37.98 7.02 1.50
C HIS A 332 -38.55 6.07 0.46
N LYS A 333 -38.43 6.37 -0.84
CA LYS A 333 -38.79 5.43 -1.92
C LYS A 333 -37.78 4.28 -2.00
N LYS A 334 -38.28 3.07 -2.21
CA LYS A 334 -37.43 1.89 -2.46
C LYS A 334 -36.69 2.07 -3.78
N LEU A 335 -35.38 1.88 -3.79
CA LEU A 335 -34.59 1.94 -5.02
C LEU A 335 -34.82 0.68 -5.86
N SER A 336 -35.07 0.84 -7.16
CA SER A 336 -35.10 -0.25 -8.12
C SER A 336 -33.71 -0.87 -8.34
N LYS A 337 -33.64 -2.03 -8.98
CA LYS A 337 -32.38 -2.65 -9.39
C LYS A 337 -31.60 -1.73 -10.35
N GLN A 338 -32.31 -1.03 -11.22
CA GLN A 338 -31.76 -0.04 -12.15
C GLN A 338 -31.15 1.14 -11.40
N ASP A 339 -31.86 1.71 -10.41
CA ASP A 339 -31.32 2.80 -9.57
C ASP A 339 -30.01 2.37 -8.86
N ILE A 340 -29.97 1.13 -8.38
CA ILE A 340 -28.77 0.58 -7.72
C ILE A 340 -27.62 0.44 -8.72
N LEU A 341 -27.90 -0.04 -9.94
CA LEU A 341 -26.91 -0.15 -11.01
C LEU A 341 -26.39 1.22 -11.42
N LEU A 342 -27.27 2.18 -11.62
CA LEU A 342 -26.93 3.56 -11.95
C LEU A 342 -26.10 4.21 -10.84
N PHE A 343 -26.44 4.01 -9.59
CA PHE A 343 -25.66 4.53 -8.46
C PHE A 343 -24.24 3.95 -8.43
N LYS A 344 -24.10 2.66 -8.70
CA LYS A 344 -22.77 2.03 -8.84
C LYS A 344 -21.99 2.62 -10.00
N ASN A 345 -22.66 2.91 -11.12
CA ASN A 345 -22.03 3.45 -12.31
C ASN A 345 -21.65 4.92 -12.17
N VAL A 346 -22.49 5.73 -11.52
CA VAL A 346 -22.15 7.11 -11.10
C VAL A 346 -20.91 7.12 -10.21
N THR A 347 -20.85 6.19 -9.28
CA THR A 347 -19.71 5.97 -8.39
C THR A 347 -18.44 5.64 -9.16
N TRP A 348 -18.53 4.66 -10.08
CA TRP A 348 -17.43 4.28 -10.96
C TRP A 348 -16.95 5.48 -11.79
N TYR A 349 -17.86 6.21 -12.43
CA TYR A 349 -17.52 7.36 -13.28
C TYR A 349 -16.77 8.45 -12.49
N LYS A 350 -17.26 8.83 -11.32
CA LYS A 350 -16.61 9.86 -10.49
C LYS A 350 -15.16 9.49 -10.14
N ASN A 351 -14.94 8.22 -9.78
CA ASN A 351 -13.59 7.72 -9.50
C ASN A 351 -12.74 7.65 -10.75
N TYR A 352 -13.31 7.17 -11.84
CA TYR A 352 -12.66 7.04 -13.14
C TYR A 352 -12.18 8.40 -13.65
N MET A 353 -13.04 9.41 -13.61
CA MET A 353 -12.70 10.80 -13.96
C MET A 353 -11.58 11.36 -13.09
N CYS A 354 -11.61 11.13 -11.78
CA CYS A 354 -10.55 11.59 -10.89
C CYS A 354 -9.20 11.01 -11.32
N VAL A 355 -9.12 9.69 -11.47
CA VAL A 355 -7.87 9.01 -11.83
C VAL A 355 -7.31 9.50 -13.17
N TRP A 356 -8.17 9.68 -14.19
CA TRP A 356 -7.74 10.20 -15.49
C TRP A 356 -7.26 11.66 -15.44
N ASN A 357 -7.96 12.54 -14.71
CA ASN A 357 -7.54 13.92 -14.54
C ASN A 357 -6.20 14.01 -13.81
N ASP A 358 -6.07 13.27 -12.73
CA ASP A 358 -4.87 13.26 -11.91
C ASP A 358 -3.66 12.72 -12.69
N PHE A 359 -3.89 11.70 -13.49
CA PHE A 359 -2.89 11.16 -14.40
C PHE A 359 -2.47 12.17 -15.47
N ARG A 360 -3.44 12.85 -16.11
CA ARG A 360 -3.15 13.93 -17.07
C ARG A 360 -2.30 15.02 -16.43
N ASP A 361 -2.68 15.47 -15.24
CA ASP A 361 -1.99 16.53 -14.53
C ASP A 361 -0.57 16.08 -14.12
N ALA A 362 -0.39 14.82 -13.71
CA ALA A 362 0.92 14.26 -13.43
C ALA A 362 1.83 14.25 -14.65
N ILE A 363 1.33 13.81 -15.82
CA ILE A 363 2.11 13.78 -17.05
C ILE A 363 2.40 15.21 -17.56
N LYS A 364 1.47 16.14 -17.39
CA LYS A 364 1.67 17.55 -17.72
C LYS A 364 2.79 18.18 -16.89
N GLU A 365 2.89 17.82 -15.61
CA GLU A 365 3.91 18.30 -14.68
C GLU A 365 5.27 17.61 -14.90
N THR A 366 5.26 16.31 -15.19
CA THR A 366 6.50 15.50 -15.23
C THR A 366 7.07 15.32 -16.62
N GLY A 367 6.24 15.25 -17.66
CA GLY A 367 6.60 14.99 -19.07
C GLY A 367 6.13 13.64 -19.59
N THR A 368 5.91 13.56 -20.92
CA THR A 368 5.46 12.34 -21.59
C THR A 368 6.52 11.25 -21.67
N GLU A 369 7.79 11.58 -21.51
CA GLU A 369 8.90 10.62 -21.44
C GLU A 369 8.83 9.69 -20.22
N TYR A 370 8.08 10.08 -19.19
CA TYR A 370 7.82 9.26 -17.99
C TYR A 370 6.56 8.41 -18.08
N LEU A 371 5.85 8.47 -19.21
CA LEU A 371 4.66 7.67 -19.45
C LEU A 371 5.03 6.24 -19.83
N VAL A 372 4.32 5.26 -19.27
CA VAL A 372 4.38 3.84 -19.66
C VAL A 372 2.99 3.32 -19.93
N LYS A 373 2.84 2.66 -21.06
CA LYS A 373 1.62 1.95 -21.48
C LYS A 373 1.79 0.45 -21.31
N GLU A 374 0.88 -0.19 -20.59
CA GLU A 374 0.79 -1.64 -20.44
C GLU A 374 -0.48 -2.17 -21.07
N ILE A 375 -0.34 -3.14 -21.97
CA ILE A 375 -1.44 -3.82 -22.64
C ILE A 375 -1.56 -5.22 -22.03
N ASN A 376 -2.67 -5.48 -21.35
CA ASN A 376 -2.95 -6.77 -20.72
C ASN A 376 -3.73 -7.65 -21.69
N LYS A 377 -3.22 -8.87 -21.92
CA LYS A 377 -3.82 -9.86 -22.85
C LYS A 377 -4.24 -11.11 -22.09
N LYS A 378 -5.32 -11.74 -22.53
CA LYS A 378 -5.77 -13.05 -22.06
C LYS A 378 -6.34 -13.83 -23.24
N ASN A 379 -5.86 -15.07 -23.46
CA ASN A 379 -6.33 -15.94 -24.55
C ASN A 379 -6.38 -15.20 -25.90
N ASP A 380 -5.27 -14.58 -26.31
CA ASP A 380 -5.07 -13.79 -27.53
C ASP A 380 -5.91 -12.49 -27.66
N GLY A 381 -6.75 -12.16 -26.68
CA GLY A 381 -7.52 -10.92 -26.63
C GLY A 381 -6.93 -9.89 -25.67
N ILE A 382 -7.02 -8.61 -26.03
CA ILE A 382 -6.65 -7.49 -25.15
C ILE A 382 -7.82 -7.25 -24.18
N ILE A 383 -7.56 -7.36 -22.88
CA ILE A 383 -8.56 -7.17 -21.83
C ILE A 383 -8.54 -5.77 -21.24
N SER A 384 -7.36 -5.13 -21.18
CA SER A 384 -7.23 -3.77 -20.67
C SER A 384 -5.94 -3.11 -21.14
N VAL A 385 -5.95 -1.78 -21.15
CA VAL A 385 -4.78 -0.93 -21.33
C VAL A 385 -4.65 -0.06 -20.09
N SER A 386 -3.47 -0.06 -19.47
CA SER A 386 -3.16 0.75 -18.29
C SER A 386 -2.05 1.74 -18.60
N PHE A 387 -2.12 2.91 -17.99
CA PHE A 387 -1.10 3.95 -18.09
C PHE A 387 -0.49 4.21 -16.73
N ARG A 388 0.83 4.33 -16.68
CA ARG A 388 1.56 4.63 -15.45
C ARG A 388 2.60 5.73 -15.69
N CYS A 389 2.79 6.58 -14.70
CA CYS A 389 3.88 7.54 -14.66
C CYS A 389 5.06 6.91 -13.91
N THR A 390 6.25 6.86 -14.52
CA THR A 390 7.46 6.31 -13.88
C THR A 390 8.12 7.27 -12.89
N LYS A 391 7.66 8.53 -12.84
CA LYS A 391 8.09 9.56 -11.92
C LYS A 391 6.93 9.89 -10.99
N GLU A 392 6.96 9.32 -9.81
CA GLU A 392 5.82 9.31 -8.88
C GLU A 392 5.73 10.56 -7.99
N ASP A 393 6.75 11.38 -7.94
CA ASP A 393 6.92 12.50 -6.99
C ASP A 393 5.72 13.47 -6.94
N PHE A 394 5.17 13.84 -8.10
CA PHE A 394 3.97 14.68 -8.15
C PHE A 394 2.73 13.99 -7.58
N LEU A 395 2.55 12.71 -7.86
CA LEU A 395 1.44 11.92 -7.33
C LEU A 395 1.54 11.77 -5.80
N VAL A 396 2.73 11.51 -5.29
CA VAL A 396 2.99 11.41 -3.84
C VAL A 396 2.68 12.74 -3.16
N TYR A 397 3.19 13.86 -3.72
CA TYR A 397 2.88 15.19 -3.23
C TYR A 397 1.36 15.42 -3.15
N ARG A 398 0.67 15.23 -4.29
CA ARG A 398 -0.76 15.56 -4.41
C ARG A 398 -1.65 14.72 -3.50
N TYR A 399 -1.36 13.42 -3.36
CA TYR A 399 -2.28 12.48 -2.70
C TYR A 399 -1.90 12.10 -1.28
N LEU A 400 -0.65 12.25 -0.91
CA LEU A 400 -0.18 11.93 0.43
C LEU A 400 0.28 13.19 1.17
N LEU A 401 1.28 13.88 0.63
CA LEU A 401 1.95 14.95 1.38
C LEU A 401 1.04 16.15 1.65
N SER A 402 0.15 16.48 0.73
CA SER A 402 -0.79 17.60 0.86
C SER A 402 -1.89 17.40 1.91
N ASN A 403 -2.02 16.20 2.49
CA ASN A 403 -3.09 15.88 3.43
C ASN A 403 -2.72 16.08 4.92
N SER A 404 -1.55 16.63 5.22
CA SER A 404 -1.11 16.86 6.60
C SER A 404 -0.04 17.94 6.66
N GLN A 405 0.08 18.61 7.80
CA GLN A 405 1.12 19.60 8.04
C GLN A 405 2.47 18.92 8.36
N TYR A 406 2.47 17.88 9.19
CA TYR A 406 3.67 17.16 9.60
C TYR A 406 3.65 15.73 9.08
N ARG A 407 4.80 15.24 8.64
CA ARG A 407 4.98 13.92 8.03
C ARG A 407 6.21 13.26 8.60
N ILE A 408 6.04 12.05 9.11
CA ILE A 408 7.12 11.23 9.68
C ILE A 408 7.18 9.93 8.88
N PHE A 409 8.33 9.65 8.28
CA PHE A 409 8.56 8.52 7.40
C PHE A 409 9.52 7.54 8.08
N VAL A 410 9.01 6.37 8.47
CA VAL A 410 9.80 5.35 9.16
C VAL A 410 9.98 4.13 8.28
N SER A 411 11.21 3.70 8.08
CA SER A 411 11.54 2.50 7.32
C SER A 411 12.89 1.91 7.70
N ALA A 412 13.11 0.63 7.42
CA ALA A 412 14.41 0.01 7.57
C ALA A 412 15.36 0.27 6.38
N THR A 413 14.83 0.76 5.27
CA THR A 413 15.55 0.86 3.99
C THR A 413 15.07 2.07 3.20
N ILE A 414 15.51 3.24 3.59
CA ILE A 414 15.21 4.49 2.88
C ILE A 414 16.04 4.60 1.59
N GLY A 415 17.29 4.14 1.61
CA GLY A 415 18.13 4.15 0.43
C GLY A 415 18.85 5.48 0.18
N GLY A 416 18.98 6.30 1.19
CA GLY A 416 19.64 7.61 1.16
C GLY A 416 18.66 8.78 1.04
N LYS A 417 19.00 9.88 1.73
CA LYS A 417 18.12 11.06 1.86
C LYS A 417 17.77 11.68 0.50
N LYS A 418 18.77 12.03 -0.31
CA LYS A 418 18.55 12.75 -1.57
C LYS A 418 17.69 11.99 -2.58
N PRO A 419 17.95 10.70 -2.90
CA PRO A 419 17.08 9.93 -3.79
C PRO A 419 15.65 9.78 -3.23
N TYR A 420 15.52 9.67 -1.91
CA TYR A 420 14.21 9.56 -1.26
C TYR A 420 13.42 10.87 -1.36
N ASP A 421 14.04 12.02 -1.08
CA ASP A 421 13.42 13.34 -1.19
C ASP A 421 12.91 13.61 -2.62
N GLU A 422 13.71 13.23 -3.63
CA GLU A 422 13.33 13.36 -5.04
C GLU A 422 12.12 12.51 -5.40
N ASN A 423 12.09 11.25 -4.94
CA ASN A 423 10.98 10.32 -5.21
C ASN A 423 9.71 10.67 -4.43
N MET A 424 9.84 11.25 -3.24
CA MET A 424 8.71 11.68 -2.41
C MET A 424 8.11 13.01 -2.88
N GLY A 425 8.83 13.78 -3.69
CA GLY A 425 8.31 15.04 -4.24
C GLY A 425 8.18 16.16 -3.22
N PHE A 426 9.02 16.20 -2.19
CA PHE A 426 9.02 17.29 -1.19
C PHE A 426 9.22 18.67 -1.83
N ARG A 427 9.89 18.74 -2.98
CA ARG A 427 10.05 19.98 -3.78
C ARG A 427 8.72 20.61 -4.20
N HIS A 428 7.64 19.86 -4.28
CA HIS A 428 6.31 20.36 -4.65
C HIS A 428 5.56 21.01 -3.46
N LEU A 429 6.05 20.87 -2.23
CA LEU A 429 5.48 21.48 -1.03
C LEU A 429 5.76 22.98 -0.91
N THR A 430 6.61 23.54 -1.78
CA THR A 430 7.14 24.90 -1.71
C THR A 430 6.12 25.98 -2.05
N LYS A 431 5.13 26.17 -1.18
CA LYS A 431 4.49 27.50 -1.04
C LYS A 431 5.25 28.39 -0.04
N ASN A 432 5.97 27.76 0.91
CA ASN A 432 6.94 28.40 1.80
C ASN A 432 8.18 27.53 1.77
N ASP A 433 9.37 28.10 1.60
CA ASP A 433 10.66 27.39 1.41
C ASP A 433 10.96 26.33 2.50
N GLU A 434 10.35 26.46 3.69
CA GLU A 434 10.53 25.54 4.82
C GLU A 434 9.73 24.23 4.70
N ASP A 435 8.61 24.23 4.00
CA ASP A 435 7.73 23.04 3.88
C ASP A 435 8.37 21.90 3.07
N GLY A 436 9.29 22.23 2.16
CA GLY A 436 10.02 21.27 1.33
C GLY A 436 11.27 20.68 1.97
N ILE A 437 11.67 21.17 3.14
CA ILE A 437 12.88 20.69 3.85
C ILE A 437 12.56 19.36 4.56
N SER A 438 13.48 18.41 4.44
CA SER A 438 13.42 17.14 5.16
C SER A 438 14.64 16.95 6.07
N THR A 439 14.47 16.25 7.18
CA THR A 439 15.58 15.70 7.97
C THR A 439 15.64 14.20 7.80
N MET A 440 16.81 13.61 8.03
CA MET A 440 16.96 12.15 8.07
C MET A 440 17.84 11.78 9.25
N ASP A 441 17.25 10.99 10.13
CA ASP A 441 17.92 10.37 11.27
C ASP A 441 18.06 8.87 11.02
N VAL A 442 19.22 8.30 11.37
CA VAL A 442 19.52 6.88 11.21
C VAL A 442 19.74 6.28 12.57
N ILE A 443 18.83 5.40 13.00
CA ILE A 443 18.97 4.66 14.25
C ILE A 443 19.98 3.53 14.03
N PRO A 444 21.08 3.47 14.80
CA PRO A 444 22.00 2.35 14.72
C PRO A 444 21.35 1.06 15.23
N SER A 445 21.74 -0.07 14.69
CA SER A 445 21.31 -1.35 15.23
C SER A 445 22.02 -1.64 16.54
N THR A 446 21.26 -2.10 17.53
CA THR A 446 21.77 -2.49 18.86
C THR A 446 22.05 -3.98 18.99
N PHE A 447 21.87 -4.74 17.91
CA PHE A 447 22.06 -6.18 17.93
C PHE A 447 23.53 -6.58 17.78
N ASP A 448 23.96 -7.59 18.53
CA ASP A 448 25.25 -8.24 18.32
C ASP A 448 25.18 -9.16 17.10
N PHE A 449 25.80 -8.73 16.03
CA PHE A 449 25.86 -9.49 14.78
C PHE A 449 27.10 -10.38 14.65
N SER A 450 27.92 -10.56 15.68
CA SER A 450 29.18 -11.31 15.63
C SER A 450 29.00 -12.74 15.11
N LYS A 451 27.86 -13.39 15.44
CA LYS A 451 27.48 -14.75 15.02
C LYS A 451 26.68 -14.79 13.70
N SER A 452 26.34 -13.64 13.12
CA SER A 452 25.46 -13.54 11.97
C SER A 452 26.21 -13.15 10.71
N LYS A 453 27.11 -13.99 10.25
CA LYS A 453 27.95 -13.75 9.07
C LYS A 453 27.13 -13.77 7.77
N ILE A 454 27.57 -13.01 6.79
CA ILE A 454 27.02 -12.96 5.43
C ILE A 454 28.09 -13.52 4.50
N TYR A 455 27.93 -14.76 4.09
CA TYR A 455 28.85 -15.44 3.19
C TYR A 455 28.46 -15.15 1.74
N PHE A 456 29.39 -14.61 0.96
CA PHE A 456 29.18 -14.29 -0.43
C PHE A 456 30.03 -15.20 -1.35
N TYR A 457 29.33 -15.91 -2.25
CA TYR A 457 29.96 -16.81 -3.22
C TYR A 457 30.06 -16.14 -4.59
N ASN A 458 31.28 -15.71 -4.97
CA ASN A 458 31.52 -14.87 -6.13
C ASN A 458 32.06 -15.64 -7.35
N LYS A 459 31.43 -16.77 -7.75
CA LYS A 459 31.90 -17.55 -8.90
C LYS A 459 30.90 -17.71 -10.03
N PHE A 460 29.61 -17.85 -9.73
CA PHE A 460 28.58 -18.12 -10.71
C PHE A 460 27.45 -17.08 -10.64
N LYS A 461 27.04 -16.56 -11.80
CA LYS A 461 25.96 -15.55 -11.91
C LYS A 461 24.64 -16.23 -12.29
N MET A 462 23.55 -15.83 -11.63
CA MET A 462 22.18 -16.21 -11.99
C MET A 462 21.53 -15.21 -12.97
N SER A 463 22.35 -14.56 -13.81
CA SER A 463 21.87 -13.71 -14.90
C SER A 463 21.07 -14.52 -15.94
N TYR A 464 20.25 -13.86 -16.75
CA TYR A 464 19.47 -14.53 -17.80
C TYR A 464 20.34 -15.37 -18.76
N LYS A 465 21.56 -14.89 -19.06
CA LYS A 465 22.48 -15.55 -20.00
C LYS A 465 23.24 -16.73 -19.38
N GLU A 466 23.47 -16.73 -18.07
CA GLU A 466 24.36 -17.67 -17.39
C GLU A 466 23.64 -18.64 -16.45
N LYS A 467 22.36 -18.40 -16.15
CA LYS A 467 21.58 -19.16 -15.16
C LYS A 467 21.57 -20.68 -15.40
N ASP A 468 21.50 -21.11 -16.66
CA ASP A 468 21.40 -22.54 -16.99
C ASP A 468 22.74 -23.27 -16.75
N ILE A 469 23.86 -22.55 -16.90
CA ILE A 469 25.21 -23.07 -16.58
C ILE A 469 25.43 -23.01 -15.07
N SER A 470 25.01 -21.95 -14.40
CA SER A 470 25.26 -21.68 -12.98
C SER A 470 24.40 -22.53 -12.05
N PHE A 471 23.16 -22.78 -12.42
CA PHE A 471 22.17 -23.47 -11.58
C PHE A 471 22.64 -24.85 -11.07
N PRO A 472 23.23 -25.78 -11.88
CA PRO A 472 23.69 -27.07 -11.40
C PRO A 472 24.75 -26.99 -10.30
N TYR A 473 25.58 -25.98 -10.32
CA TYR A 473 26.61 -25.75 -9.30
C TYR A 473 26.03 -25.13 -8.04
N LEU A 474 25.26 -24.07 -8.18
CA LEU A 474 24.70 -23.35 -7.05
C LEU A 474 23.69 -24.21 -6.26
N LYS A 475 22.87 -25.04 -6.93
CA LYS A 475 21.97 -25.96 -6.22
C LYS A 475 22.71 -26.95 -5.32
N LYS A 476 23.87 -27.46 -5.75
CA LYS A 476 24.70 -28.34 -4.92
C LYS A 476 25.20 -27.62 -3.67
N ILE A 477 25.59 -26.36 -3.79
CA ILE A 477 26.01 -25.53 -2.64
C ILE A 477 24.85 -25.32 -1.70
N ALA A 478 23.67 -24.91 -2.22
CA ALA A 478 22.45 -24.70 -1.41
C ALA A 478 22.09 -26.01 -0.65
N TYR A 479 22.11 -27.17 -1.31
CA TYR A 479 21.81 -28.44 -0.66
C TYR A 479 22.86 -28.84 0.39
N ASN A 480 24.15 -28.55 0.15
CA ASN A 480 25.19 -28.77 1.14
C ASN A 480 25.01 -27.89 2.38
N ILE A 481 24.59 -26.64 2.21
CA ILE A 481 24.24 -25.75 3.34
C ILE A 481 23.10 -26.38 4.15
N CYS A 482 22.02 -26.79 3.51
CA CYS A 482 20.86 -27.39 4.17
C CYS A 482 21.15 -28.75 4.85
N SER A 483 21.98 -29.60 4.26
CA SER A 483 22.18 -30.98 4.74
C SER A 483 23.39 -31.15 5.65
N LYS A 484 24.48 -30.40 5.41
CA LYS A 484 25.74 -30.59 6.17
C LYS A 484 25.91 -29.53 7.25
N LYS A 485 25.56 -28.27 6.95
CA LYS A 485 25.77 -27.18 7.90
C LYS A 485 24.55 -26.99 8.82
N PHE A 486 23.34 -27.12 8.27
CA PHE A 486 22.08 -26.98 9.00
C PHE A 486 21.17 -28.20 8.83
N PRO A 487 21.60 -29.40 9.28
CA PRO A 487 20.88 -30.64 9.02
C PRO A 487 19.49 -30.71 9.67
N THR A 488 19.28 -29.98 10.78
CA THR A 488 18.03 -29.97 11.55
C THR A 488 17.48 -28.57 11.81
N SER A 489 18.16 -27.52 11.33
CA SER A 489 17.76 -26.16 11.62
C SER A 489 16.80 -25.64 10.55
N LYS A 490 15.85 -24.81 10.96
CA LYS A 490 14.96 -24.07 10.06
C LYS A 490 15.71 -22.98 9.30
N GLY A 491 15.24 -22.71 8.08
CA GLY A 491 15.82 -21.66 7.26
C GLY A 491 14.97 -21.26 6.06
N ILE A 492 15.53 -20.37 5.25
CA ILE A 492 14.86 -19.78 4.08
C ILE A 492 15.76 -19.91 2.86
N ILE A 493 15.18 -20.24 1.70
CA ILE A 493 15.84 -20.14 0.39
C ILE A 493 15.05 -19.17 -0.49
N GLN A 494 15.64 -18.03 -0.81
CA GLN A 494 15.08 -17.01 -1.70
C GLN A 494 15.62 -17.21 -3.12
N THR A 495 14.73 -17.54 -4.06
CA THR A 495 15.12 -17.95 -5.41
C THR A 495 14.91 -16.88 -6.48
N GLY A 496 14.27 -15.76 -6.16
CA GLY A 496 13.97 -14.66 -7.07
C GLY A 496 12.83 -14.95 -8.09
N SER A 497 12.32 -16.19 -8.18
CA SER A 497 11.14 -16.54 -8.98
C SER A 497 10.52 -17.87 -8.56
N TYR A 498 9.20 -18.02 -8.78
CA TYR A 498 8.49 -19.29 -8.52
C TYR A 498 8.98 -20.43 -9.40
N VAL A 499 9.34 -20.14 -10.65
CA VAL A 499 9.88 -21.17 -11.57
C VAL A 499 11.17 -21.75 -11.02
N LEU A 500 12.07 -20.90 -10.55
CA LEU A 500 13.36 -21.34 -9.98
C LEU A 500 13.17 -22.04 -8.64
N ALA A 501 12.23 -21.61 -7.81
CA ALA A 501 11.86 -22.27 -6.57
C ALA A 501 11.37 -23.70 -6.82
N LYS A 502 10.45 -23.87 -7.80
CA LYS A 502 9.92 -25.18 -8.20
C LYS A 502 11.01 -26.10 -8.77
N GLN A 503 11.92 -25.55 -9.58
CA GLN A 503 13.04 -26.32 -10.13
C GLN A 503 13.98 -26.79 -9.01
N LEU A 504 14.34 -25.90 -8.09
CA LEU A 504 15.19 -26.24 -6.94
C LEU A 504 14.52 -27.30 -6.05
N TYR A 505 13.22 -27.19 -5.79
CA TYR A 505 12.46 -28.18 -5.04
C TYR A 505 12.43 -29.56 -5.73
N ASN A 506 12.16 -29.56 -7.04
CA ASN A 506 12.07 -30.83 -7.80
C ASN A 506 13.39 -31.59 -7.86
N ASP A 507 14.49 -30.87 -7.99
CA ASP A 507 15.86 -31.45 -8.11
C ASP A 507 16.48 -31.82 -6.75
N ALA A 508 15.79 -31.51 -5.63
CA ALA A 508 16.34 -31.73 -4.30
C ALA A 508 16.40 -33.23 -3.95
N PRO A 509 17.50 -33.70 -3.31
CA PRO A 509 17.56 -35.03 -2.72
C PRO A 509 16.44 -35.24 -1.69
N THR A 510 15.97 -36.49 -1.55
CA THR A 510 14.81 -36.85 -0.72
C THR A 510 14.89 -36.30 0.71
N ASN A 511 16.05 -36.40 1.34
CA ASN A 511 16.29 -35.94 2.71
C ASN A 511 16.20 -34.41 2.87
N ILE A 512 16.44 -33.64 1.81
CA ILE A 512 16.28 -32.18 1.82
C ILE A 512 14.87 -31.83 1.38
N LYS A 513 14.35 -32.52 0.36
CA LYS A 513 13.01 -32.28 -0.19
C LYS A 513 11.91 -32.45 0.85
N SER A 514 12.04 -33.44 1.75
CA SER A 514 11.10 -33.66 2.84
C SER A 514 10.99 -32.48 3.81
N ARG A 515 12.03 -31.64 3.90
CA ARG A 515 12.10 -30.44 4.74
C ARG A 515 11.62 -29.17 4.01
N MET A 516 11.58 -29.19 2.67
CA MET A 516 11.27 -28.02 1.87
C MET A 516 9.77 -27.74 1.82
N LEU A 517 9.37 -26.52 2.15
CA LEU A 517 8.03 -25.98 2.02
C LEU A 517 8.00 -24.99 0.85
N LEU A 518 7.50 -25.46 -0.30
CA LEU A 518 7.31 -24.65 -1.49
C LEU A 518 5.91 -23.99 -1.44
N TYR A 519 5.80 -22.71 -1.79
CA TYR A 519 4.52 -22.02 -1.93
C TYR A 519 4.38 -21.31 -3.27
N ASN A 520 3.15 -21.20 -3.77
CA ASN A 520 2.79 -20.50 -5.00
C ASN A 520 1.72 -19.43 -4.68
N GLY A 521 2.14 -18.16 -4.59
CA GLY A 521 1.23 -17.06 -4.30
C GLY A 521 0.98 -16.79 -2.82
N SER A 522 0.26 -15.70 -2.53
CA SER A 522 0.14 -15.14 -1.18
C SER A 522 -0.66 -16.02 -0.20
N LYS A 523 -1.68 -16.72 -0.67
CA LYS A 523 -2.50 -17.60 0.20
C LYS A 523 -1.71 -18.81 0.70
N GLU A 524 -0.99 -19.48 -0.19
CA GLU A 524 -0.14 -20.63 0.15
C GLU A 524 1.07 -20.18 0.99
N LYS A 525 1.58 -18.96 0.77
CA LYS A 525 2.67 -18.38 1.56
C LYS A 525 2.31 -18.33 3.05
N THR A 526 1.12 -17.83 3.40
CA THR A 526 0.68 -17.74 4.80
C THR A 526 0.61 -19.11 5.44
N ALA A 527 -0.05 -20.07 4.78
CA ALA A 527 -0.14 -21.45 5.28
C ALA A 527 1.24 -22.12 5.43
N ALA A 528 2.16 -21.89 4.49
CA ALA A 528 3.52 -22.42 4.58
C ALA A 528 4.30 -21.82 5.75
N ILE A 529 4.14 -20.52 6.03
CA ILE A 529 4.77 -19.85 7.18
C ILE A 529 4.21 -20.38 8.50
N ASP A 530 2.89 -20.55 8.61
CA ASP A 530 2.26 -21.06 9.83
C ASP A 530 2.71 -22.51 10.10
N PHE A 531 2.77 -23.34 9.06
CA PHE A 531 3.29 -24.70 9.18
C PHE A 531 4.78 -24.71 9.56
N HIS A 532 5.58 -23.82 8.97
CA HIS A 532 7.01 -23.69 9.28
C HIS A 532 7.22 -23.32 10.76
N LYS A 533 6.42 -22.41 11.32
CA LYS A 533 6.50 -22.04 12.74
C LYS A 533 6.21 -23.21 13.66
N MET A 534 5.27 -24.08 13.31
CA MET A 534 4.88 -25.25 14.10
C MET A 534 5.79 -26.47 13.92
N SER A 535 6.66 -26.50 12.91
CA SER A 535 7.55 -27.61 12.58
C SER A 535 8.94 -27.42 13.19
N ASP A 536 9.77 -28.46 13.23
CA ASP A 536 11.08 -28.42 13.89
C ASP A 536 12.26 -28.13 12.94
N ASP A 537 12.20 -28.58 11.67
CA ASP A 537 13.36 -28.59 10.77
C ASP A 537 13.07 -28.15 9.32
N THR A 538 11.97 -27.45 9.08
CA THR A 538 11.52 -27.08 7.74
C THR A 538 12.32 -25.94 7.11
N ILE A 539 12.30 -25.87 5.77
CA ILE A 539 12.97 -24.86 4.94
C ILE A 539 11.93 -24.20 4.02
N LEU A 540 11.67 -22.91 4.22
CA LEU A 540 10.80 -22.15 3.33
C LEU A 540 11.51 -21.86 2.00
N VAL A 541 10.88 -22.20 0.88
CA VAL A 541 11.43 -22.00 -0.46
C VAL A 541 10.47 -21.18 -1.31
N GLY A 542 10.92 -20.02 -1.78
CA GLY A 542 10.08 -19.14 -2.59
C GLY A 542 10.85 -18.01 -3.26
N PRO A 543 10.18 -17.15 -4.05
CA PRO A 543 10.82 -16.07 -4.78
C PRO A 543 11.53 -15.06 -3.88
N THR A 544 10.79 -14.52 -2.95
CA THR A 544 11.26 -13.58 -1.92
C THR A 544 10.36 -13.71 -0.69
N LEU A 545 10.94 -13.53 0.48
CA LEU A 545 10.22 -13.43 1.77
C LEU A 545 10.50 -12.05 2.40
N VAL A 546 10.42 -11.00 1.56
CA VAL A 546 10.84 -9.66 1.96
C VAL A 546 9.84 -8.97 2.88
N GLU A 547 8.53 -9.19 2.72
CA GLU A 547 7.51 -8.47 3.49
C GLU A 547 6.66 -9.42 4.36
N GLY A 548 6.32 -8.93 5.56
CA GLY A 548 5.30 -9.53 6.40
C GLY A 548 5.65 -10.84 7.10
N VAL A 549 6.93 -11.25 7.17
CA VAL A 549 7.35 -12.49 7.84
C VAL A 549 8.32 -12.18 8.98
N ASP A 550 7.98 -12.64 10.16
CA ASP A 550 8.83 -12.56 11.36
C ASP A 550 9.15 -13.98 11.83
N LEU A 551 10.44 -14.34 11.81
CA LEU A 551 10.94 -15.68 12.15
C LEU A 551 12.08 -15.58 13.17
N PRO A 552 11.75 -15.31 14.45
CA PRO A 552 12.74 -15.14 15.51
C PRO A 552 13.39 -16.46 15.93
N GLY A 553 14.65 -16.39 16.32
CA GLY A 553 15.34 -17.49 16.96
C GLY A 553 15.42 -18.74 16.07
N ASP A 554 15.03 -19.89 16.62
CA ASP A 554 15.11 -21.17 15.91
C ASP A 554 14.18 -21.28 14.70
N GLU A 555 13.29 -20.31 14.48
CA GLU A 555 12.48 -20.26 13.27
C GLU A 555 13.29 -19.90 12.02
N CYS A 556 14.48 -19.26 12.14
CA CYS A 556 15.34 -18.97 10.99
C CYS A 556 16.83 -18.90 11.37
N ARG A 557 17.57 -19.98 11.25
CA ARG A 557 19.02 -20.05 11.53
C ARG A 557 19.90 -19.80 10.31
N PHE A 558 19.33 -19.91 9.12
CA PHE A 558 20.04 -19.59 7.88
C PHE A 558 19.12 -19.05 6.79
N ILE A 559 19.69 -18.18 5.96
CA ILE A 559 19.04 -17.62 4.76
C ILE A 559 19.96 -17.88 3.57
N VAL A 560 19.42 -18.45 2.50
CA VAL A 560 20.11 -18.60 1.22
C VAL A 560 19.47 -17.65 0.21
N ILE A 561 20.20 -16.64 -0.24
CA ILE A 561 19.86 -15.81 -1.39
C ILE A 561 20.44 -16.51 -2.63
N PHE A 562 19.64 -17.39 -3.21
CA PHE A 562 20.05 -18.23 -4.34
C PHE A 562 20.25 -17.40 -5.61
N LYS A 563 19.41 -16.38 -5.80
CA LYS A 563 19.49 -15.41 -6.88
C LYS A 563 19.22 -14.01 -6.33
N VAL A 564 20.02 -13.05 -6.76
CA VAL A 564 19.80 -11.63 -6.46
C VAL A 564 18.42 -11.20 -6.96
N PRO A 565 17.54 -10.63 -6.09
CA PRO A 565 16.14 -10.38 -6.40
C PRO A 565 15.93 -9.09 -7.21
N TYR A 566 16.55 -8.99 -8.38
CA TYR A 566 16.32 -7.86 -9.29
C TYR A 566 14.84 -7.79 -9.68
N PRO A 567 14.23 -6.59 -9.69
CA PRO A 567 12.88 -6.40 -10.23
C PRO A 567 12.76 -6.91 -11.66
N SER A 568 11.59 -7.49 -11.99
CA SER A 568 11.40 -8.15 -13.29
C SER A 568 11.38 -7.15 -14.46
N LEU A 569 12.26 -7.32 -15.43
CA LEU A 569 12.27 -6.52 -16.65
C LEU A 569 11.15 -6.89 -17.65
N ALA A 570 10.34 -7.90 -17.34
CA ALA A 570 9.09 -8.16 -18.05
C ALA A 570 8.02 -7.10 -17.73
N ASP A 571 8.12 -6.46 -16.56
CA ASP A 571 7.32 -5.29 -16.20
C ASP A 571 7.84 -4.06 -16.98
N LYS A 572 6.97 -3.46 -17.80
CA LYS A 572 7.32 -2.31 -18.64
C LYS A 572 7.70 -1.08 -17.82
N VAL A 573 7.11 -0.89 -16.64
CA VAL A 573 7.44 0.20 -15.71
C VAL A 573 8.86 0.02 -15.17
N VAL A 574 9.18 -1.18 -14.71
CA VAL A 574 10.53 -1.52 -14.21
C VAL A 574 11.57 -1.31 -15.32
N LYS A 575 11.27 -1.76 -16.54
CA LYS A 575 12.16 -1.57 -17.70
C LYS A 575 12.37 -0.10 -18.04
N ALA A 576 11.32 0.72 -17.99
CA ALA A 576 11.39 2.15 -18.21
C ALA A 576 12.17 2.85 -17.09
N LYS A 577 11.92 2.50 -15.82
CA LYS A 577 12.66 3.02 -14.67
C LYS A 577 14.14 2.65 -14.71
N LEU A 578 14.49 1.45 -15.12
CA LEU A 578 15.91 1.09 -15.30
C LEU A 578 16.61 2.01 -16.32
N LYS A 579 15.92 2.38 -17.42
CA LYS A 579 16.47 3.27 -18.44
C LYS A 579 16.60 4.72 -17.95
N LEU A 580 15.59 5.22 -17.24
CA LEU A 580 15.52 6.62 -16.80
C LEU A 580 16.24 6.87 -15.48
N PHE A 581 16.22 5.88 -14.57
CA PHE A 581 16.72 5.97 -13.20
C PHE A 581 17.55 4.71 -12.86
N PRO A 582 18.73 4.48 -13.44
CA PRO A 582 19.50 3.24 -13.23
C PRO A 582 19.83 2.97 -11.75
N LEU A 583 20.07 4.03 -10.97
CA LEU A 583 20.36 3.92 -9.54
C LEU A 583 19.17 3.39 -8.76
N TRP A 584 17.95 3.75 -9.14
CA TRP A 584 16.72 3.21 -8.52
C TRP A 584 16.65 1.68 -8.60
N TYR A 585 17.00 1.09 -9.73
CA TYR A 585 16.94 -0.35 -9.94
C TYR A 585 17.89 -1.13 -9.01
N ASN A 586 19.12 -0.63 -8.89
CA ASN A 586 20.10 -1.21 -7.99
C ASN A 586 19.73 -0.95 -6.52
N SER A 587 19.28 0.24 -6.20
CA SER A 587 18.86 0.62 -4.84
C SER A 587 17.70 -0.26 -4.35
N THR A 588 16.66 -0.43 -5.15
CA THR A 588 15.51 -1.28 -4.84
C THR A 588 15.94 -2.74 -4.63
N THR A 589 16.89 -3.24 -5.44
CA THR A 589 17.42 -4.60 -5.29
C THR A 589 18.22 -4.76 -4.00
N SER A 590 19.07 -3.78 -3.65
CA SER A 590 19.83 -3.79 -2.40
C SER A 590 18.91 -3.73 -1.18
N ASN A 591 17.86 -2.90 -1.22
CA ASN A 591 16.86 -2.83 -0.16
C ASN A 591 16.18 -4.20 0.05
N ALA A 592 15.83 -4.91 -1.03
CA ALA A 592 15.25 -6.24 -0.93
C ALA A 592 16.21 -7.27 -0.28
N ILE A 593 17.51 -7.17 -0.57
CA ILE A 593 18.53 -7.99 0.09
C ILE A 593 18.66 -7.66 1.57
N ILE A 594 18.80 -6.37 1.91
CA ILE A 594 18.93 -5.89 3.29
C ILE A 594 17.72 -6.32 4.13
N GLN A 595 16.52 -6.15 3.61
CA GLN A 595 15.29 -6.59 4.26
C GLN A 595 15.23 -8.12 4.40
N GLY A 596 15.64 -8.85 3.36
CA GLY A 596 15.70 -10.30 3.38
C GLY A 596 16.65 -10.85 4.47
N ILE A 597 17.83 -10.26 4.58
CA ILE A 597 18.83 -10.62 5.63
C ILE A 597 18.29 -10.31 7.04
N GLY A 598 17.58 -9.19 7.19
CA GLY A 598 17.02 -8.75 8.47
C GLY A 598 15.90 -9.64 9.02
N ARG A 599 15.41 -10.65 8.29
CA ARG A 599 14.32 -11.53 8.74
C ARG A 599 14.72 -12.53 9.83
N GLY A 600 15.96 -12.95 9.82
CA GLY A 600 16.44 -13.98 10.74
C GLY A 600 17.02 -13.45 12.06
N ILE A 601 17.01 -12.14 12.31
CA ILE A 601 17.56 -11.54 13.54
C ILE A 601 16.54 -10.57 14.10
N ARG A 602 16.00 -10.86 15.31
CA ARG A 602 14.85 -10.13 15.86
C ARG A 602 15.02 -9.60 17.26
N TYR A 603 15.98 -10.11 18.01
CA TYR A 603 16.28 -9.67 19.38
C TYR A 603 17.78 -9.76 19.66
N ASN A 604 18.23 -9.14 20.73
CA ASN A 604 19.63 -9.18 21.12
C ASN A 604 20.04 -10.62 21.51
N GLY A 605 21.14 -11.11 20.93
CA GLY A 605 21.60 -12.50 21.09
C GLY A 605 21.00 -13.48 20.09
N ASP A 606 20.07 -13.06 19.22
CA ASP A 606 19.61 -13.85 18.08
C ASP A 606 20.67 -13.89 16.98
N TYR A 607 20.70 -14.97 16.20
CA TYR A 607 21.66 -15.12 15.11
C TYR A 607 21.04 -15.83 13.91
N CYS A 608 21.50 -15.43 12.72
CA CYS A 608 21.16 -16.07 11.45
C CYS A 608 22.31 -15.88 10.47
N GLU A 609 22.81 -16.98 9.88
CA GLU A 609 23.81 -16.90 8.82
C GLU A 609 23.16 -16.70 7.45
N THR A 610 23.72 -15.82 6.65
CA THR A 610 23.23 -15.59 5.27
C THR A 610 24.22 -16.05 4.24
N TYR A 611 23.75 -16.69 3.18
CA TYR A 611 24.53 -17.20 2.06
C TYR A 611 24.04 -16.58 0.75
N ILE A 612 24.80 -15.67 0.17
CA ILE A 612 24.51 -15.05 -1.13
C ILE A 612 25.28 -15.85 -2.20
N LEU A 613 24.55 -16.63 -3.00
CA LEU A 613 25.17 -17.55 -3.97
C LEU A 613 25.35 -16.96 -5.37
N ASP A 614 24.62 -15.89 -5.70
CA ASP A 614 24.64 -15.25 -7.01
C ASP A 614 25.73 -14.19 -7.10
N ALA A 615 26.73 -14.41 -7.93
CA ALA A 615 27.85 -13.47 -8.15
C ALA A 615 27.42 -12.09 -8.72
N CYS A 616 26.18 -11.92 -9.19
CA CYS A 616 25.64 -10.61 -9.52
C CYS A 616 25.65 -9.64 -8.33
N PHE A 617 25.67 -10.16 -7.10
CA PHE A 617 25.73 -9.36 -5.88
C PHE A 617 26.98 -8.47 -5.81
N LYS A 618 28.14 -8.90 -6.32
CA LYS A 618 29.37 -8.08 -6.29
C LYS A 618 29.21 -6.74 -6.99
N GLN A 619 28.66 -6.77 -8.20
CA GLN A 619 28.42 -5.54 -8.97
C GLN A 619 27.36 -4.65 -8.30
N LEU A 620 26.29 -5.27 -7.81
CA LEU A 620 25.23 -4.58 -7.08
C LEU A 620 25.79 -3.88 -5.83
N TYR A 621 26.48 -4.62 -4.98
CA TYR A 621 27.09 -4.10 -3.75
C TYR A 621 28.03 -2.94 -4.00
N ASN A 622 28.90 -3.03 -5.00
CA ASN A 622 29.83 -1.96 -5.36
C ASN A 622 29.11 -0.68 -5.81
N SER A 623 27.93 -0.81 -6.46
CA SER A 623 27.15 0.35 -6.92
C SER A 623 26.23 0.96 -5.85
N THR A 624 26.06 0.27 -4.72
CA THR A 624 25.10 0.65 -3.66
C THR A 624 25.67 0.50 -2.26
N THR A 625 27.00 0.51 -2.11
CA THR A 625 27.69 0.27 -0.83
C THR A 625 27.22 1.20 0.29
N GLU A 626 26.87 2.43 -0.03
CA GLU A 626 26.40 3.43 0.94
C GLU A 626 25.07 3.05 1.62
N GLN A 627 24.28 2.18 0.99
CA GLN A 627 22.99 1.73 1.54
C GLN A 627 23.14 0.64 2.61
N TYR A 628 24.29 -0.01 2.65
CA TYR A 628 24.55 -1.05 3.65
C TYR A 628 25.14 -0.39 4.90
N ALA A 629 24.50 -0.63 6.05
CA ALA A 629 24.99 -0.17 7.34
C ALA A 629 26.40 -0.73 7.61
N ASP A 630 27.21 -0.02 8.40
CA ASP A 630 28.61 -0.40 8.62
C ASP A 630 28.77 -1.75 9.33
N ASP A 631 27.86 -2.11 10.21
CA ASP A 631 27.79 -3.44 10.83
C ASP A 631 27.53 -4.53 9.79
N MET A 632 26.66 -4.28 8.81
CA MET A 632 26.40 -5.23 7.73
C MET A 632 27.61 -5.40 6.80
N LYS A 633 28.29 -4.31 6.44
CA LYS A 633 29.53 -4.34 5.64
C LYS A 633 30.61 -5.23 6.28
N LYS A 634 30.80 -5.09 7.62
CA LYS A 634 31.76 -5.90 8.39
C LYS A 634 31.43 -7.38 8.46
N ARG A 635 30.19 -7.77 8.20
CA ARG A 635 29.71 -9.17 8.23
C ARG A 635 29.93 -9.91 6.92
N ILE A 636 30.14 -9.20 5.79
CA ILE A 636 30.26 -9.78 4.45
C ILE A 636 31.64 -10.44 4.32
N ILE A 637 31.63 -11.74 4.03
CA ILE A 637 32.82 -12.58 3.82
C ILE A 637 32.70 -13.23 2.44
N GLU A 638 33.63 -12.91 1.54
CA GLU A 638 33.72 -13.57 0.22
C GLU A 638 34.41 -14.94 0.37
N PHE A 639 33.84 -16.02 -0.22
CA PHE A 639 34.35 -17.38 -0.12
C PHE A 639 34.29 -18.19 -1.44
#